data_220946d23eca4be83f8b17f23e7b5486
#
_entry.id   220946d23eca4be83f8b17f23e7b5486
#
_cell.length_a   1.000
_cell.length_b   1.000
_cell.length_c   1.000
_cell.angle_alpha   90.00
_cell.angle_beta   90.00
_cell.angle_gamma   90.00
#
_symmetry.space_group_name_H-M   'P 1'
#
loop_
_entity.id
_entity.type
_entity.pdbx_description
1 polymer ?
#
loop_
_entity_poly.entity_id
_entity_poly.type
_entity_poly.pdbx_seq_one_letter_code
_entity_poly.pdbx_strand_id
1 'polypeptide(L)'
;GIEQETGGIGGTGIGEETGGIGGTGIQRAPGGIGGTGAPIVGYGPIQRFGSVFVNGREYRIDADTLVTIDGHPATVASLRVGDIALVRGVAIGAHGGFARSIATWQAIIGPVSHVADGGHVITVLRQTVTLGASVRPPRLRPGQVVGLSAQRLANGEWVAHRVTVLPPTHAFRLEAAVNTAGAGHVMIGRLTLRADPAQIAGLHAGERVVASGIIVNGHPVLTTLEPRPIQLGAPGTRVEVRNYFRSTGNGRLLAADGMEATERAGRQRLSGLYPVEVVGEIAENGEISATEVTPEVPSLPQSEPPATKAGPSGSTTKSSAAAEVRTNEGPAGNPGTAHASGDVEPPEVGETPDTEAAEVEAPEIEVPSPQTPEPDIDAPEVEPPADQ
;
A
#
# COMPACT_ATOMS: atom_id res chain seq x y z
N GLY A 1 21.86 58.30 -42.38
CA GLY A 1 21.43 56.99 -41.96
C GLY A 1 21.14 57.07 -40.48
N ILE A 2 19.87 57.06 -40.10
CA ILE A 2 19.43 56.99 -38.70
C ILE A 2 18.89 55.61 -38.53
N GLU A 3 19.59 54.81 -37.75
CA GLU A 3 19.13 53.49 -37.31
C GLU A 3 18.11 53.69 -36.17
N GLN A 4 16.88 53.25 -36.37
CA GLN A 4 15.90 53.16 -35.30
C GLN A 4 16.09 51.79 -34.65
N GLU A 5 16.56 51.77 -33.40
CA GLU A 5 16.43 50.62 -32.55
C GLU A 5 15.05 50.51 -32.01
N THR A 6 14.32 49.52 -32.49
CA THR A 6 13.09 49.07 -31.85
C THR A 6 13.45 48.15 -30.70
N GLY A 7 13.37 48.68 -29.47
CA GLY A 7 13.53 47.92 -28.25
C GLY A 7 12.44 46.87 -28.13
N GLY A 8 12.77 45.61 -28.46
CA GLY A 8 11.97 44.45 -28.11
C GLY A 8 12.11 44.16 -26.63
N ILE A 9 10.98 44.09 -25.90
CA ILE A 9 10.93 43.62 -24.53
C ILE A 9 11.35 42.15 -24.57
N GLY A 10 12.53 41.83 -24.03
CA GLY A 10 13.08 40.52 -24.00
C GLY A 10 12.19 39.57 -23.24
N GLY A 11 11.52 38.70 -23.96
CA GLY A 11 11.01 37.47 -23.39
C GLY A 11 12.19 36.62 -22.99
N THR A 12 12.26 36.20 -21.72
CA THR A 12 13.19 35.20 -21.25
C THR A 12 13.07 33.97 -22.15
N GLY A 13 14.19 33.65 -22.82
CA GLY A 13 14.25 32.64 -23.87
C GLY A 13 13.65 31.31 -23.47
N ILE A 14 12.61 30.96 -24.19
CA ILE A 14 12.05 29.62 -24.21
C ILE A 14 12.47 29.05 -25.56
N GLY A 15 13.34 28.04 -25.50
CA GLY A 15 13.65 27.25 -26.68
C GLY A 15 12.37 26.69 -27.28
N GLU A 16 12.32 26.62 -28.59
CA GLU A 16 11.21 26.12 -29.36
C GLU A 16 10.77 24.76 -28.86
N GLU A 17 9.61 24.73 -28.19
CA GLU A 17 8.88 23.51 -27.96
C GLU A 17 7.40 23.77 -27.98
N THR A 18 6.76 23.02 -28.78
CA THR A 18 5.36 23.04 -29.11
C THR A 18 4.46 22.91 -27.87
N GLY A 19 3.67 23.96 -27.64
CA GLY A 19 2.34 23.86 -27.03
C GLY A 19 2.25 23.49 -25.56
N GLY A 20 2.51 24.43 -24.68
CA GLY A 20 2.13 24.29 -23.28
C GLY A 20 2.32 25.59 -22.53
N ILE A 21 1.39 25.95 -21.65
CA ILE A 21 1.45 27.14 -20.79
C ILE A 21 2.64 27.00 -19.84
N GLY A 22 3.63 27.86 -19.99
CA GLY A 22 4.91 27.78 -19.30
C GLY A 22 4.83 28.01 -17.80
N GLY A 23 5.25 27.02 -17.05
CA GLY A 23 5.67 27.20 -15.66
C GLY A 23 7.15 27.54 -15.59
N THR A 24 7.54 28.34 -14.62
CA THR A 24 8.91 28.84 -14.42
C THR A 24 9.89 27.72 -14.05
N GLY A 25 10.80 27.42 -14.96
CA GLY A 25 12.12 26.87 -14.60
C GLY A 25 12.25 25.37 -14.31
N ILE A 26 11.31 24.50 -14.68
CA ILE A 26 11.44 23.07 -14.48
C ILE A 26 11.46 22.37 -15.83
N GLN A 27 12.46 21.53 -16.07
CA GLN A 27 12.55 20.70 -17.28
C GLN A 27 11.33 19.79 -17.36
N ARG A 28 10.53 19.95 -18.41
CA ARG A 28 9.38 19.11 -18.69
C ARG A 28 9.82 17.75 -19.19
N ALA A 29 9.22 16.70 -18.63
CA ALA A 29 9.18 15.43 -19.32
C ALA A 29 8.36 15.58 -20.62
N PRO A 30 8.75 14.95 -21.73
CA PRO A 30 8.04 15.03 -23.00
C PRO A 30 6.58 14.56 -22.82
N GLY A 31 5.62 15.42 -23.17
CA GLY A 31 4.21 15.03 -23.26
C GLY A 31 3.30 15.27 -22.05
N GLY A 32 3.79 15.76 -20.90
CA GLY A 32 2.97 16.00 -19.71
C GLY A 32 2.44 17.42 -19.60
N ILE A 33 1.17 17.61 -19.16
CA ILE A 33 0.64 18.89 -18.72
C ILE A 33 1.47 19.29 -17.49
N GLY A 34 2.32 20.34 -17.65
CA GLY A 34 3.23 20.76 -16.60
C GLY A 34 2.49 21.29 -15.38
N GLY A 35 2.42 20.49 -14.35
CA GLY A 35 2.17 20.97 -13.00
C GLY A 35 3.32 21.86 -12.54
N THR A 36 3.15 22.60 -11.45
CA THR A 36 4.19 23.44 -10.81
C THR A 36 5.41 22.64 -10.34
N GLY A 37 5.40 21.35 -10.59
CA GLY A 37 6.57 20.48 -10.66
C GLY A 37 7.28 20.18 -9.38
N ALA A 38 6.76 20.57 -8.22
CA ALA A 38 7.39 20.19 -6.95
C ALA A 38 7.37 18.64 -6.81
N PRO A 39 8.53 18.02 -6.57
CA PRO A 39 8.59 16.58 -6.38
C PRO A 39 7.76 16.17 -5.16
N ILE A 40 6.99 15.10 -5.32
CA ILE A 40 6.17 14.56 -4.25
C ILE A 40 6.28 13.04 -4.22
N VAL A 41 6.25 12.49 -3.01
CA VAL A 41 6.24 11.05 -2.77
C VAL A 41 5.06 10.69 -1.88
N GLY A 42 4.26 9.73 -2.33
CA GLY A 42 3.21 9.09 -1.53
C GLY A 42 3.65 7.69 -1.11
N TYR A 43 3.45 7.34 0.16
CA TYR A 43 3.69 6.00 0.68
C TYR A 43 2.52 5.53 1.52
N GLY A 44 1.94 4.40 1.15
CA GLY A 44 0.80 3.80 1.84
C GLY A 44 0.01 2.84 0.95
N PRO A 45 -1.10 2.29 1.45
CA PRO A 45 -1.94 1.41 0.66
C PRO A 45 -2.65 2.16 -0.47
N ILE A 46 -2.71 1.54 -1.64
CA ILE A 46 -3.57 2.00 -2.73
C ILE A 46 -5.02 1.89 -2.28
N GLN A 47 -5.75 3.01 -2.33
CA GLN A 47 -7.12 3.11 -1.81
C GLN A 47 -8.18 2.83 -2.88
N ARG A 48 -7.95 3.28 -4.11
CA ARG A 48 -8.88 3.12 -5.24
C ARG A 48 -8.19 3.38 -6.57
N PHE A 49 -8.89 3.03 -7.67
CA PHE A 49 -8.48 3.27 -9.06
C PHE A 49 -9.48 4.19 -9.79
N GLY A 50 -9.09 4.57 -10.98
CA GLY A 50 -9.60 5.60 -11.86
C GLY A 50 -8.42 6.50 -12.26
N SER A 51 -7.66 6.89 -11.29
CA SER A 51 -6.24 7.21 -11.12
C SER A 51 -5.74 6.36 -9.96
N VAL A 52 -4.49 6.46 -9.52
CA VAL A 52 -4.01 5.78 -8.32
C VAL A 52 -4.14 6.71 -7.12
N PHE A 53 -4.87 6.29 -6.09
CA PHE A 53 -5.07 7.07 -4.87
C PHE A 53 -4.26 6.47 -3.73
N VAL A 54 -3.39 7.29 -3.14
CA VAL A 54 -2.60 6.95 -1.94
C VAL A 54 -2.70 8.13 -0.97
N ASN A 55 -3.06 7.88 0.27
CA ASN A 55 -3.23 8.90 1.33
C ASN A 55 -4.19 10.05 0.92
N GLY A 56 -5.30 9.70 0.26
CA GLY A 56 -6.26 10.68 -0.23
C GLY A 56 -5.81 11.49 -1.45
N ARG A 57 -4.53 11.43 -1.82
CA ARG A 57 -4.00 12.11 -3.01
C ARG A 57 -4.25 11.28 -4.26
N GLU A 58 -4.75 11.97 -5.28
CA GLU A 58 -4.94 11.42 -6.63
C GLU A 58 -3.65 11.56 -7.45
N TYR A 59 -3.08 10.44 -7.87
CA TYR A 59 -1.96 10.40 -8.81
C TYR A 59 -2.47 9.99 -10.19
N ARG A 60 -2.41 10.93 -11.15
CA ARG A 60 -2.66 10.61 -12.57
C ARG A 60 -1.53 9.74 -13.08
N ILE A 61 -1.89 8.81 -13.93
CA ILE A 61 -0.99 7.84 -14.58
C ILE A 61 -1.12 7.97 -16.08
N ASP A 62 -0.05 7.71 -16.81
CA ASP A 62 -0.02 7.65 -18.27
C ASP A 62 0.82 6.45 -18.75
N ALA A 63 1.08 6.40 -20.07
CA ALA A 63 1.87 5.35 -20.67
C ALA A 63 3.35 5.35 -20.24
N ASP A 64 3.86 6.50 -19.78
CA ASP A 64 5.25 6.69 -19.36
C ASP A 64 5.44 6.42 -17.85
N THR A 65 4.36 6.18 -17.11
CA THR A 65 4.41 5.84 -15.70
C THR A 65 5.07 4.48 -15.50
N LEU A 66 6.24 4.46 -14.87
CA LEU A 66 6.96 3.23 -14.58
C LEU A 66 6.32 2.49 -13.40
N VAL A 67 5.95 1.24 -13.62
CA VAL A 67 5.39 0.39 -12.56
C VAL A 67 6.31 -0.78 -12.27
N THR A 68 6.57 -1.04 -11.00
CA THR A 68 7.29 -2.22 -10.55
C THR A 68 6.54 -2.95 -9.44
N ILE A 69 6.58 -4.27 -9.45
CA ILE A 69 6.07 -5.15 -8.39
C ILE A 69 7.22 -6.05 -7.95
N ASP A 70 7.56 -6.04 -6.67
CA ASP A 70 8.68 -6.79 -6.09
C ASP A 70 10.03 -6.50 -6.78
N GLY A 71 10.17 -5.29 -7.36
CA GLY A 71 11.36 -4.86 -8.10
C GLY A 71 11.38 -5.25 -9.58
N HIS A 72 10.39 -5.97 -10.07
CA HIS A 72 10.26 -6.36 -11.48
C HIS A 72 9.34 -5.41 -12.25
N PRO A 73 9.64 -5.09 -13.52
CA PRO A 73 8.74 -4.31 -14.36
C PRO A 73 7.33 -4.91 -14.42
N ALA A 74 6.33 -4.06 -14.30
CA ALA A 74 4.93 -4.44 -14.33
C ALA A 74 4.10 -3.37 -15.04
N THR A 75 2.79 -3.57 -15.13
CA THR A 75 1.86 -2.61 -15.71
C THR A 75 0.89 -2.09 -14.65
N VAL A 76 0.27 -0.95 -14.93
CA VAL A 76 -0.79 -0.38 -14.08
C VAL A 76 -1.93 -1.37 -13.85
N ALA A 77 -2.26 -2.19 -14.87
CA ALA A 77 -3.30 -3.22 -14.77
C ALA A 77 -2.98 -4.32 -13.73
N SER A 78 -1.71 -4.45 -13.32
CA SER A 78 -1.28 -5.42 -12.30
C SER A 78 -1.44 -4.91 -10.87
N LEU A 79 -1.57 -3.59 -10.67
CA LEU A 79 -1.78 -2.97 -9.36
C LEU A 79 -3.18 -3.31 -8.81
N ARG A 80 -3.30 -3.40 -7.50
CA ARG A 80 -4.55 -3.70 -6.80
C ARG A 80 -4.75 -2.78 -5.60
N VAL A 81 -6.00 -2.55 -5.22
CA VAL A 81 -6.37 -1.90 -3.96
C VAL A 81 -5.77 -2.70 -2.80
N GLY A 82 -5.17 -2.00 -1.84
CA GLY A 82 -4.48 -2.56 -0.70
C GLY A 82 -3.00 -2.88 -0.95
N ASP A 83 -2.48 -2.79 -2.19
CA ASP A 83 -1.04 -2.86 -2.39
C ASP A 83 -0.36 -1.68 -1.69
N ILE A 84 0.65 -1.94 -0.88
CA ILE A 84 1.50 -0.88 -0.33
C ILE A 84 2.33 -0.32 -1.48
N ALA A 85 2.16 0.95 -1.74
CA ALA A 85 2.79 1.64 -2.86
C ALA A 85 3.72 2.75 -2.38
N LEU A 86 4.82 2.89 -3.09
CA LEU A 86 5.68 4.06 -3.10
C LEU A 86 5.50 4.75 -4.45
N VAL A 87 4.77 5.85 -4.45
CA VAL A 87 4.50 6.64 -5.66
C VAL A 87 5.42 7.84 -5.67
N ARG A 88 6.23 7.98 -6.73
CA ARG A 88 7.04 9.17 -6.97
C ARG A 88 6.47 9.94 -8.12
N GLY A 89 6.38 11.25 -7.98
CA GLY A 89 5.79 12.09 -9.00
C GLY A 89 6.00 13.57 -8.77
N VAL A 90 5.11 14.34 -9.36
CA VAL A 90 5.05 15.80 -9.20
C VAL A 90 3.67 16.21 -8.71
N ALA A 91 3.63 17.20 -7.81
CA ALA A 91 2.37 17.70 -7.28
C ALA A 91 1.59 18.51 -8.34
N ILE A 92 0.26 18.37 -8.34
CA ILE A 92 -0.67 19.15 -9.12
C ILE A 92 -1.72 19.71 -8.16
N GLY A 93 -1.63 20.99 -7.84
CA GLY A 93 -2.51 21.59 -6.84
C GLY A 93 -2.34 20.98 -5.45
N ALA A 94 -3.38 21.09 -4.61
CA ALA A 94 -3.33 20.67 -3.21
C ALA A 94 -3.40 19.14 -3.04
N HIS A 95 -4.26 18.47 -3.82
CA HIS A 95 -4.60 17.05 -3.62
C HIS A 95 -4.35 16.18 -4.86
N GLY A 96 -3.77 16.73 -5.93
CA GLY A 96 -3.42 16.01 -7.14
C GLY A 96 -1.94 15.76 -7.28
N GLY A 97 -1.58 14.82 -8.15
CA GLY A 97 -0.22 14.53 -8.55
C GLY A 97 -0.20 13.85 -9.92
N PHE A 98 0.99 13.78 -10.50
CA PHE A 98 1.27 13.00 -11.68
C PHE A 98 2.32 11.96 -11.30
N ALA A 99 2.00 10.68 -11.41
CA ALA A 99 2.92 9.60 -11.07
C ALA A 99 3.96 9.42 -12.17
N ARG A 100 5.24 9.47 -11.82
CA ARG A 100 6.35 9.06 -12.68
C ARG A 100 6.69 7.60 -12.49
N SER A 101 6.63 7.14 -11.24
CA SER A 101 6.82 5.74 -10.92
C SER A 101 5.96 5.29 -9.74
N ILE A 102 5.54 4.03 -9.79
CA ILE A 102 4.80 3.35 -8.74
C ILE A 102 5.51 2.04 -8.46
N ALA A 103 6.04 1.88 -7.26
CA ALA A 103 6.62 0.63 -6.80
C ALA A 103 5.73 0.01 -5.73
N THR A 104 5.37 -1.25 -5.90
CA THR A 104 4.65 -2.05 -4.89
C THR A 104 5.43 -3.31 -4.58
N TRP A 105 5.14 -3.92 -3.43
CA TRP A 105 5.77 -5.18 -3.03
C TRP A 105 4.89 -5.99 -2.09
N GLN A 106 5.18 -7.28 -2.05
CA GLN A 106 4.66 -8.20 -1.06
C GLN A 106 5.69 -8.33 0.06
N ALA A 107 5.38 -7.79 1.23
CA ALA A 107 6.30 -7.81 2.36
C ALA A 107 6.55 -9.23 2.90
N ILE A 108 5.56 -10.12 2.76
CA ILE A 108 5.65 -11.51 3.19
C ILE A 108 5.12 -12.42 2.08
N ILE A 109 5.93 -13.38 1.66
CA ILE A 109 5.51 -14.49 0.78
C ILE A 109 5.87 -15.79 1.49
N GLY A 110 4.91 -16.68 1.67
CA GLY A 110 5.18 -17.98 2.28
C GLY A 110 3.91 -18.78 2.60
N PRO A 111 4.07 -20.00 3.12
CA PRO A 111 2.96 -20.84 3.50
C PRO A 111 2.31 -20.33 4.79
N VAL A 112 0.98 -20.34 4.81
CA VAL A 112 0.18 -20.11 6.02
C VAL A 112 0.41 -21.28 6.95
N SER A 113 0.83 -21.03 8.18
CA SER A 113 0.99 -22.07 9.21
C SER A 113 -0.21 -22.16 10.15
N HIS A 114 -0.93 -21.05 10.34
CA HIS A 114 -2.10 -21.00 11.23
C HIS A 114 -3.12 -19.98 10.73
N VAL A 115 -4.40 -20.26 10.99
CA VAL A 115 -5.54 -19.37 10.69
C VAL A 115 -6.40 -19.28 11.94
N ALA A 116 -6.67 -18.08 12.42
CA ALA A 116 -7.46 -17.81 13.61
C ALA A 116 -8.48 -16.70 13.33
N ASP A 117 -9.36 -16.45 14.29
CA ASP A 117 -10.34 -15.36 14.29
C ASP A 117 -11.15 -15.29 12.98
N GLY A 118 -11.73 -16.43 12.59
CA GLY A 118 -12.54 -16.52 11.36
C GLY A 118 -11.78 -16.17 10.08
N GLY A 119 -10.43 -16.22 10.09
CA GLY A 119 -9.57 -15.87 8.97
C GLY A 119 -9.00 -14.46 9.02
N HIS A 120 -9.34 -13.67 10.06
CA HIS A 120 -8.81 -12.31 10.22
C HIS A 120 -7.39 -12.26 10.77
N VAL A 121 -6.92 -13.34 11.42
CA VAL A 121 -5.55 -13.46 11.89
C VAL A 121 -4.92 -14.69 11.27
N ILE A 122 -3.75 -14.52 10.66
CA ILE A 122 -2.96 -15.61 10.05
C ILE A 122 -1.52 -15.56 10.54
N THR A 123 -0.87 -16.70 10.49
CA THR A 123 0.58 -16.80 10.74
C THR A 123 1.28 -17.27 9.48
N VAL A 124 2.26 -16.48 9.00
CA VAL A 124 3.10 -16.78 7.84
C VAL A 124 4.55 -16.52 8.22
N LEU A 125 5.47 -17.46 7.98
CA LEU A 125 6.90 -17.34 8.36
C LEU A 125 7.09 -16.89 9.82
N ARG A 126 6.31 -17.44 10.75
CA ARG A 126 6.25 -17.07 12.17
C ARG A 126 5.81 -15.63 12.45
N GLN A 127 5.39 -14.87 11.43
CA GLN A 127 4.83 -13.54 11.62
C GLN A 127 3.33 -13.64 11.89
N THR A 128 2.84 -12.97 12.92
CA THR A 128 1.41 -12.79 13.16
C THR A 128 0.93 -11.63 12.31
N VAL A 129 -0.08 -11.88 11.49
CA VAL A 129 -0.62 -10.91 10.53
C VAL A 129 -2.12 -10.80 10.76
N THR A 130 -2.58 -9.61 11.10
CA THR A 130 -4.00 -9.26 11.16
C THR A 130 -4.42 -8.69 9.81
N LEU A 131 -5.55 -9.10 9.28
CA LEU A 131 -6.09 -8.51 8.06
C LEU A 131 -6.73 -7.16 8.40
N GLY A 132 -6.40 -6.13 7.64
CA GLY A 132 -6.98 -4.80 7.80
C GLY A 132 -8.51 -4.82 7.60
N ALA A 133 -9.21 -3.87 8.21
CA ALA A 133 -10.68 -3.83 8.24
C ALA A 133 -11.35 -3.85 6.85
N SER A 134 -10.66 -3.36 5.82
CA SER A 134 -11.13 -3.38 4.43
C SER A 134 -10.84 -4.68 3.68
N VAL A 135 -10.07 -5.60 4.28
CA VAL A 135 -9.69 -6.87 3.65
C VAL A 135 -10.72 -7.94 3.99
N ARG A 136 -11.40 -8.46 2.98
CA ARG A 136 -12.26 -9.64 3.16
C ARG A 136 -11.37 -10.86 3.34
N PRO A 137 -11.51 -11.62 4.46
CA PRO A 137 -10.70 -12.81 4.67
C PRO A 137 -10.94 -13.83 3.56
N PRO A 138 -9.93 -14.21 2.79
CA PRO A 138 -10.06 -15.36 1.90
C PRO A 138 -10.16 -16.64 2.75
N ARG A 139 -10.80 -17.67 2.19
CA ARG A 139 -10.85 -18.98 2.87
C ARG A 139 -9.48 -19.65 2.81
N LEU A 140 -8.62 -19.27 3.74
CA LEU A 140 -7.24 -19.79 3.84
C LEU A 140 -7.22 -21.12 4.62
N ARG A 141 -6.26 -21.96 4.25
CA ARG A 141 -5.93 -23.20 4.95
C ARG A 141 -4.43 -23.26 5.21
N PRO A 142 -4.01 -23.90 6.31
CA PRO A 142 -2.59 -24.17 6.53
C PRO A 142 -1.96 -24.87 5.31
N GLY A 143 -0.74 -24.50 4.96
CA GLY A 143 -0.02 -24.99 3.79
C GLY A 143 -0.23 -24.17 2.51
N GLN A 144 -1.29 -23.37 2.39
CA GLN A 144 -1.46 -22.48 1.24
C GLN A 144 -0.43 -21.37 1.24
N VAL A 145 0.16 -21.07 0.08
CA VAL A 145 1.11 -19.99 -0.08
C VAL A 145 0.36 -18.69 -0.34
N VAL A 146 0.73 -17.66 0.40
CA VAL A 146 0.17 -16.32 0.26
C VAL A 146 1.26 -15.28 0.07
N GLY A 147 0.91 -14.24 -0.66
CA GLY A 147 1.65 -12.99 -0.73
C GLY A 147 0.86 -11.89 -0.01
N LEU A 148 1.52 -11.17 0.87
CA LEU A 148 0.90 -10.16 1.72
C LEU A 148 1.49 -8.79 1.45
N SER A 149 0.66 -7.86 0.99
CA SER A 149 0.98 -6.45 1.00
C SER A 149 0.62 -5.91 2.38
N ALA A 150 1.63 -5.67 3.21
CA ALA A 150 1.46 -5.47 4.64
C ALA A 150 2.45 -4.44 5.21
N GLN A 151 2.07 -3.81 6.32
CA GLN A 151 2.91 -2.93 7.12
C GLN A 151 3.10 -3.50 8.52
N ARG A 152 4.27 -3.26 9.11
CA ARG A 152 4.64 -3.79 10.42
C ARG A 152 4.31 -2.80 11.52
N LEU A 153 3.71 -3.29 12.60
CA LEU A 153 3.41 -2.53 13.82
C LEU A 153 4.63 -2.45 14.74
N ALA A 154 4.63 -1.48 15.65
CA ALA A 154 5.70 -1.32 16.63
C ALA A 154 5.86 -2.52 17.60
N ASN A 155 4.79 -3.31 17.82
CA ASN A 155 4.82 -4.54 18.61
C ASN A 155 5.39 -5.76 17.84
N GLY A 156 5.78 -5.56 16.58
CA GLY A 156 6.32 -6.59 15.70
C GLY A 156 5.27 -7.43 14.95
N GLU A 157 3.99 -7.20 15.17
CA GLU A 157 2.90 -7.78 14.39
C GLU A 157 2.72 -7.03 13.06
N TRP A 158 1.86 -7.56 12.19
CA TRP A 158 1.63 -7.00 10.87
C TRP A 158 0.16 -6.73 10.63
N VAL A 159 -0.11 -5.71 9.81
CA VAL A 159 -1.43 -5.48 9.23
C VAL A 159 -1.32 -5.65 7.72
N ALA A 160 -2.04 -6.64 7.18
CA ALA A 160 -2.14 -6.86 5.75
C ALA A 160 -3.27 -6.02 5.16
N HIS A 161 -2.94 -5.20 4.18
CA HIS A 161 -3.91 -4.42 3.40
C HIS A 161 -4.40 -5.19 2.18
N ARG A 162 -3.66 -6.24 1.78
CA ARG A 162 -4.05 -7.17 0.74
C ARG A 162 -3.43 -8.55 0.96
N VAL A 163 -4.22 -9.59 0.67
CA VAL A 163 -3.80 -10.99 0.66
C VAL A 163 -4.01 -11.54 -0.74
N THR A 164 -2.98 -12.15 -1.30
CA THR A 164 -3.02 -12.87 -2.58
C THR A 164 -2.70 -14.34 -2.32
N VAL A 165 -3.58 -15.23 -2.71
CA VAL A 165 -3.27 -16.67 -2.74
C VAL A 165 -2.40 -16.92 -3.96
N LEU A 166 -1.23 -17.50 -3.74
CA LEU A 166 -0.26 -17.79 -4.77
C LEU A 166 -0.28 -19.26 -5.15
N PRO A 167 0.21 -19.62 -6.34
CA PRO A 167 0.47 -21.01 -6.69
C PRO A 167 1.39 -21.68 -5.67
N PRO A 168 1.27 -22.99 -5.44
CA PRO A 168 2.18 -23.72 -4.56
C PRO A 168 3.64 -23.49 -4.95
N THR A 169 4.45 -23.05 -4.01
CA THR A 169 5.89 -22.86 -4.17
C THR A 169 6.61 -23.14 -2.85
N HIS A 170 7.87 -23.53 -2.94
CA HIS A 170 8.75 -23.61 -1.78
C HIS A 170 9.50 -22.29 -1.51
N ALA A 171 9.40 -21.32 -2.39
CA ALA A 171 10.04 -20.01 -2.18
C ALA A 171 9.37 -19.24 -1.04
N PHE A 172 10.18 -18.52 -0.28
CA PHE A 172 9.70 -17.54 0.68
C PHE A 172 10.38 -16.19 0.48
N ARG A 173 9.71 -15.14 0.96
CA ARG A 173 10.25 -13.80 1.05
C ARG A 173 9.74 -13.13 2.32
N LEU A 174 10.63 -12.43 3.03
CA LEU A 174 10.28 -11.57 4.16
C LEU A 174 11.04 -10.25 4.02
N GLU A 175 10.32 -9.16 3.87
CA GLU A 175 10.88 -7.82 3.73
C GLU A 175 10.53 -6.99 4.95
N ALA A 176 11.50 -6.78 5.84
CA ALA A 176 11.31 -6.07 7.10
C ALA A 176 12.63 -5.56 7.68
N ALA A 177 12.53 -4.75 8.73
CA ALA A 177 13.70 -4.36 9.49
C ALA A 177 14.25 -5.50 10.33
N VAL A 178 15.58 -5.60 10.35
CA VAL A 178 16.36 -6.55 11.16
C VAL A 178 16.19 -6.23 12.63
N ASN A 179 15.91 -7.25 13.45
CA ASN A 179 15.91 -7.10 14.90
C ASN A 179 17.34 -7.24 15.45
N THR A 180 18.03 -8.31 15.02
CA THR A 180 19.44 -8.57 15.40
C THR A 180 20.12 -9.33 14.27
N ALA A 181 21.42 -9.08 14.08
CA ALA A 181 22.27 -9.85 13.18
C ALA A 181 23.60 -10.16 13.90
N GLY A 182 24.07 -11.39 13.80
CA GLY A 182 25.33 -11.83 14.42
C GLY A 182 25.37 -13.32 14.69
N ALA A 183 26.55 -13.83 15.02
CA ALA A 183 26.78 -15.25 15.37
C ALA A 183 26.20 -16.26 14.34
N GLY A 184 26.25 -15.91 13.04
CA GLY A 184 25.75 -16.76 11.96
C GLY A 184 24.21 -16.81 11.84
N HIS A 185 23.50 -15.84 12.41
CA HIS A 185 22.05 -15.74 12.36
C HIS A 185 21.60 -14.30 12.14
N VAL A 186 20.44 -14.16 11.50
CA VAL A 186 19.69 -12.91 11.42
C VAL A 186 18.27 -13.15 11.95
N MET A 187 17.78 -12.24 12.80
CA MET A 187 16.40 -12.25 13.29
C MET A 187 15.62 -11.12 12.65
N ILE A 188 14.52 -11.48 11.98
CA ILE A 188 13.60 -10.55 11.33
C ILE A 188 12.19 -10.83 11.87
N GLY A 189 11.67 -9.92 12.67
CA GLY A 189 10.45 -10.17 13.42
C GLY A 189 10.61 -11.35 14.38
N ARG A 190 9.78 -12.37 14.23
CA ARG A 190 9.84 -13.62 15.02
C ARG A 190 10.56 -14.76 14.29
N LEU A 191 11.11 -14.49 13.10
CA LEU A 191 11.83 -15.47 12.29
C LEU A 191 13.34 -15.32 12.50
N THR A 192 13.98 -16.38 12.96
CA THR A 192 15.45 -16.49 13.02
C THR A 192 15.89 -17.36 11.86
N LEU A 193 16.81 -16.84 11.06
CA LEU A 193 17.39 -17.50 9.90
C LEU A 193 18.88 -17.69 10.12
N ARG A 194 19.40 -18.85 9.75
CA ARG A 194 20.84 -19.06 9.65
C ARG A 194 21.34 -18.28 8.44
N ALA A 195 22.42 -17.54 8.61
CA ALA A 195 23.00 -16.71 7.57
C ALA A 195 24.52 -16.85 7.57
N ASP A 196 25.12 -16.76 6.40
CA ASP A 196 26.57 -16.72 6.31
C ASP A 196 27.11 -15.41 6.91
N PRO A 197 28.30 -15.44 7.55
CA PRO A 197 28.89 -14.22 8.11
C PRO A 197 29.02 -13.09 7.11
N ALA A 198 29.27 -13.39 5.83
CA ALA A 198 29.35 -12.39 4.76
C ALA A 198 27.99 -11.72 4.47
N GLN A 199 26.87 -12.44 4.60
CA GLN A 199 25.54 -11.92 4.37
C GLN A 199 25.08 -10.95 5.48
N ILE A 200 25.58 -11.13 6.70
CA ILE A 200 25.20 -10.31 7.86
C ILE A 200 26.25 -9.28 8.25
N ALA A 201 27.41 -9.27 7.54
CA ALA A 201 28.47 -8.30 7.78
C ALA A 201 27.96 -6.88 7.52
N GLY A 202 28.07 -5.99 8.52
CA GLY A 202 27.63 -4.61 8.42
C GLY A 202 26.11 -4.37 8.56
N LEU A 203 25.29 -5.41 8.76
CA LEU A 203 23.89 -5.23 9.04
C LEU A 203 23.65 -4.76 10.47
N HIS A 204 22.78 -3.75 10.62
CA HIS A 204 22.43 -3.17 11.91
C HIS A 204 20.95 -3.42 12.25
N ALA A 205 20.63 -3.43 13.53
CA ALA A 205 19.26 -3.45 13.99
C ALA A 205 18.50 -2.22 13.46
N GLY A 206 17.28 -2.42 12.95
CA GLY A 206 16.48 -1.38 12.32
C GLY A 206 16.69 -1.25 10.81
N GLU A 207 17.77 -1.79 10.26
CA GLU A 207 18.00 -1.77 8.81
C GLU A 207 17.00 -2.68 8.09
N ARG A 208 16.36 -2.16 7.05
CA ARG A 208 15.39 -2.91 6.26
C ARG A 208 16.08 -3.78 5.23
N VAL A 209 15.71 -5.05 5.22
CA VAL A 209 16.26 -6.07 4.33
C VAL A 209 15.15 -6.86 3.65
N VAL A 210 15.49 -7.50 2.54
CA VAL A 210 14.74 -8.59 1.93
C VAL A 210 15.47 -9.89 2.19
N ALA A 211 14.87 -10.77 2.97
CA ALA A 211 15.32 -12.15 3.15
C ALA A 211 14.52 -13.05 2.21
N SER A 212 15.19 -13.78 1.35
CA SER A 212 14.57 -14.74 0.42
C SER A 212 15.24 -16.10 0.49
N GLY A 213 14.49 -17.14 0.16
CA GLY A 213 15.01 -18.50 0.16
C GLY A 213 13.93 -19.54 -0.09
N ILE A 214 14.15 -20.75 0.40
CA ILE A 214 13.24 -21.86 0.18
C ILE A 214 12.81 -22.49 1.49
N ILE A 215 11.63 -23.11 1.51
CA ILE A 215 11.12 -23.90 2.63
C ILE A 215 11.52 -25.35 2.41
N VAL A 216 12.35 -25.88 3.30
CA VAL A 216 12.79 -27.28 3.29
C VAL A 216 12.25 -27.95 4.55
N ASN A 217 11.44 -29.00 4.40
CA ASN A 217 10.81 -29.72 5.53
C ASN A 217 10.11 -28.79 6.52
N GLY A 218 9.42 -27.76 6.02
CA GLY A 218 8.69 -26.76 6.83
C GLY A 218 9.59 -25.69 7.46
N HIS A 219 10.91 -25.71 7.23
CA HIS A 219 11.85 -24.74 7.75
C HIS A 219 12.36 -23.79 6.64
N PRO A 220 12.34 -22.48 6.84
CA PRO A 220 12.90 -21.54 5.89
C PRO A 220 14.44 -21.60 5.92
N VAL A 221 15.02 -21.77 4.74
CA VAL A 221 16.46 -21.75 4.48
C VAL A 221 16.78 -20.51 3.66
N LEU A 222 17.60 -19.62 4.22
CA LEU A 222 17.97 -18.36 3.60
C LEU A 222 18.88 -18.60 2.40
N THR A 223 18.56 -17.96 1.28
CA THR A 223 19.40 -17.92 0.08
C THR A 223 20.03 -16.54 -0.09
N THR A 224 19.22 -15.48 0.00
CA THR A 224 19.68 -14.10 -0.16
C THR A 224 19.19 -13.23 0.99
N LEU A 225 20.03 -12.26 1.35
CA LEU A 225 19.71 -11.22 2.33
C LEU A 225 20.26 -9.91 1.83
N GLU A 226 19.35 -9.02 1.40
CA GLU A 226 19.72 -7.78 0.71
C GLU A 226 19.17 -6.57 1.45
N PRO A 227 19.99 -5.54 1.76
CA PRO A 227 19.49 -4.27 2.25
C PRO A 227 18.52 -3.64 1.23
N ARG A 228 17.37 -3.18 1.72
CA ARG A 228 16.38 -2.52 0.90
C ARG A 228 15.73 -1.34 1.64
N PRO A 229 16.45 -0.24 1.81
CA PRO A 229 15.89 0.94 2.45
C PRO A 229 14.76 1.54 1.60
N ILE A 230 13.74 2.09 2.26
CA ILE A 230 12.70 2.88 1.59
C ILE A 230 13.29 4.27 1.34
N GLN A 231 13.55 4.55 0.07
CA GLN A 231 14.06 5.87 -0.33
C GLN A 231 12.89 6.78 -0.68
N LEU A 232 12.63 7.79 0.12
CA LEU A 232 11.53 8.73 -0.08
C LEU A 232 11.88 9.89 -1.01
N GLY A 233 13.14 10.03 -1.41
CA GLY A 233 13.58 11.09 -2.33
C GLY A 233 14.77 11.90 -1.79
N ALA A 234 15.15 12.91 -2.55
CA ALA A 234 16.20 13.85 -2.16
C ALA A 234 15.69 14.87 -1.12
N PRO A 235 16.56 15.55 -0.38
CA PRO A 235 16.20 16.67 0.48
C PRO A 235 15.30 17.69 -0.24
N GLY A 236 14.28 18.20 0.46
CA GLY A 236 13.28 19.10 -0.09
C GLY A 236 12.13 18.41 -0.87
N THR A 237 12.17 17.08 -1.02
CA THR A 237 11.03 16.34 -1.58
C THR A 237 9.87 16.35 -0.59
N ARG A 238 8.70 16.79 -1.03
CA ARG A 238 7.47 16.68 -0.24
C ARG A 238 7.04 15.22 -0.13
N VAL A 239 6.64 14.81 1.06
CA VAL A 239 6.18 13.44 1.33
C VAL A 239 4.84 13.41 2.04
N GLU A 240 4.04 12.41 1.70
CA GLU A 240 2.78 12.05 2.35
C GLU A 240 2.83 10.55 2.63
N VAL A 241 3.03 10.21 3.90
CA VAL A 241 3.31 8.83 4.35
C VAL A 241 2.22 8.38 5.30
N ARG A 242 1.61 7.23 5.01
CA ARG A 242 0.73 6.53 5.94
C ARG A 242 1.41 5.26 6.42
N ASN A 243 1.77 5.25 7.70
CA ASN A 243 2.49 4.14 8.33
C ASN A 243 2.17 4.05 9.83
N TYR A 244 2.76 3.09 10.52
CA TYR A 244 2.56 2.84 11.96
C TYR A 244 3.74 3.41 12.74
N PHE A 245 3.69 4.71 13.03
CA PHE A 245 4.74 5.41 13.76
C PHE A 245 4.53 5.32 15.27
N ARG A 246 5.60 5.09 16.02
CA ARG A 246 5.66 5.26 17.47
C ARG A 246 6.53 6.45 17.84
N SER A 247 6.18 7.13 18.91
CA SER A 247 7.02 8.19 19.46
C SER A 247 8.19 7.59 20.24
N THR A 248 9.40 8.10 19.97
CA THR A 248 10.63 7.68 20.67
C THR A 248 11.16 8.75 21.63
N GLY A 249 10.47 9.89 21.77
CA GLY A 249 10.86 11.06 22.55
C GLY A 249 11.41 12.18 21.67
N ASN A 250 11.47 13.40 22.23
CA ASN A 250 11.99 14.60 21.57
C ASN A 250 11.41 14.89 20.17
N GLY A 251 10.11 14.55 19.96
CA GLY A 251 9.45 14.74 18.66
C GLY A 251 9.86 13.74 17.58
N ARG A 252 10.69 12.74 17.89
CA ARG A 252 11.06 11.71 16.92
C ARG A 252 9.98 10.62 16.84
N LEU A 253 9.68 10.24 15.62
CA LEU A 253 8.74 9.19 15.24
C LEU A 253 9.51 8.12 14.48
N LEU A 254 9.28 6.85 14.83
CA LEU A 254 9.92 5.69 14.21
C LEU A 254 8.88 4.67 13.81
N ALA A 255 8.86 4.29 12.55
CA ALA A 255 8.10 3.16 12.05
C ALA A 255 8.90 1.86 12.10
N ALA A 256 8.22 0.72 12.20
CA ALA A 256 8.85 -0.58 12.33
C ALA A 256 9.56 -1.08 11.05
N ASP A 257 9.41 -0.39 9.94
CA ASP A 257 10.13 -0.60 8.68
C ASP A 257 11.40 0.25 8.52
N GLY A 258 11.77 0.99 9.59
CA GLY A 258 12.96 1.83 9.64
C GLY A 258 12.73 3.28 9.15
N MET A 259 11.50 3.66 8.80
CA MET A 259 11.20 5.03 8.41
C MET A 259 11.20 5.95 9.63
N GLU A 260 11.89 7.09 9.52
CA GLU A 260 12.02 8.07 10.61
C GLU A 260 11.40 9.41 10.21
N ALA A 261 10.74 10.04 11.20
CA ALA A 261 10.21 11.39 11.06
C ALA A 261 10.48 12.20 12.34
N THR A 262 10.58 13.51 12.20
CA THR A 262 10.73 14.44 13.32
C THR A 262 9.60 15.48 13.26
N GLU A 263 8.79 15.54 14.32
CA GLU A 263 7.72 16.51 14.48
C GLU A 263 8.21 17.72 15.30
N ARG A 264 8.09 18.91 14.76
CA ARG A 264 8.52 20.14 15.45
C ARG A 264 7.75 20.45 16.73
N ALA A 265 6.48 20.04 16.79
CA ALA A 265 5.61 20.32 17.92
C ALA A 265 5.65 19.24 19.02
N GLY A 266 6.08 18.02 18.72
CA GLY A 266 6.41 16.92 19.63
C GLY A 266 5.38 16.52 20.67
N ARG A 267 4.09 16.80 20.44
CA ARG A 267 3.04 16.71 21.47
C ARG A 267 2.25 15.40 21.49
N GLN A 268 2.27 14.65 20.40
CA GLN A 268 1.48 13.43 20.31
C GLN A 268 2.29 12.20 20.74
N ARG A 269 1.70 11.39 21.62
CA ARG A 269 2.26 10.08 21.97
C ARG A 269 1.64 9.03 21.07
N LEU A 270 2.39 8.58 20.09
CA LEU A 270 1.99 7.54 19.14
C LEU A 270 2.48 6.18 19.64
N SER A 271 1.60 5.19 19.64
CA SER A 271 1.90 3.82 20.09
C SER A 271 2.54 2.94 19.00
N GLY A 272 2.40 3.32 17.72
CA GLY A 272 2.76 2.49 16.59
C GLY A 272 1.82 1.31 16.32
N LEU A 273 0.63 1.33 16.90
CA LEU A 273 -0.41 0.32 16.72
C LEU A 273 -1.56 0.78 15.84
N TYR A 274 -1.64 2.08 15.57
CA TYR A 274 -2.62 2.69 14.68
C TYR A 274 -1.92 3.38 13.53
N PRO A 275 -2.54 3.44 12.34
CA PRO A 275 -1.97 4.16 11.23
C PRO A 275 -1.91 5.66 11.52
N VAL A 276 -0.85 6.27 11.04
CA VAL A 276 -0.59 7.71 11.19
C VAL A 276 -0.26 8.25 9.82
N GLU A 277 -0.92 9.31 9.42
CA GLU A 277 -0.54 10.09 8.26
C GLU A 277 0.47 11.15 8.66
N VAL A 278 1.61 11.17 7.99
CA VAL A 278 2.69 12.15 8.17
C VAL A 278 2.88 12.89 6.86
N VAL A 279 2.69 14.20 6.89
CA VAL A 279 2.98 15.12 5.78
C VAL A 279 4.20 15.94 6.16
N GLY A 280 5.15 16.08 5.23
CA GLY A 280 6.38 16.82 5.46
C GLY A 280 7.27 16.88 4.25
N GLU A 281 8.55 17.12 4.50
CA GLU A 281 9.61 17.19 3.51
C GLU A 281 10.81 16.38 3.97
N ILE A 282 11.56 15.81 3.03
CA ILE A 282 12.81 15.12 3.34
C ILE A 282 13.87 16.14 3.74
N ALA A 283 14.43 15.96 4.92
CA ALA A 283 15.52 16.76 5.44
C ALA A 283 16.89 16.30 4.88
N GLU A 284 17.94 17.08 5.10
CA GLU A 284 19.32 16.76 4.64
C GLU A 284 19.86 15.43 5.17
N ASN A 285 19.38 14.99 6.33
CA ASN A 285 19.75 13.70 6.94
C ASN A 285 18.91 12.51 6.43
N GLY A 286 17.98 12.73 5.50
CA GLY A 286 17.10 11.72 4.94
C GLY A 286 15.85 11.38 5.79
N GLU A 287 15.69 12.00 6.97
CA GLU A 287 14.48 11.87 7.79
C GLU A 287 13.35 12.75 7.24
N ILE A 288 12.10 12.43 7.60
CA ILE A 288 10.96 13.28 7.30
C ILE A 288 10.89 14.42 8.32
N SER A 289 11.04 15.67 7.89
CA SER A 289 10.67 16.85 8.68
C SER A 289 9.16 17.03 8.59
N ALA A 290 8.43 16.50 9.58
CA ALA A 290 6.97 16.49 9.58
C ALA A 290 6.41 17.89 9.86
N THR A 291 5.50 18.34 8.99
CA THR A 291 4.70 19.55 9.16
C THR A 291 3.32 19.23 9.74
N GLU A 292 2.81 18.04 9.47
CA GLU A 292 1.54 17.55 9.97
C GLU A 292 1.66 16.07 10.33
N VAL A 293 1.06 15.69 11.46
CA VAL A 293 1.01 14.31 11.95
C VAL A 293 -0.42 14.03 12.42
N THR A 294 -1.13 13.17 11.71
CA THR A 294 -2.55 12.86 11.95
C THR A 294 -2.73 11.38 12.25
N PRO A 295 -2.94 10.98 13.52
CA PRO A 295 -3.23 9.59 13.86
C PRO A 295 -4.67 9.23 13.48
N GLU A 296 -4.84 8.09 12.83
CA GLU A 296 -6.14 7.49 12.55
C GLU A 296 -6.54 6.56 13.71
N VAL A 297 -6.92 7.13 14.84
CA VAL A 297 -7.41 6.33 15.97
C VAL A 297 -8.80 5.82 15.63
N PRO A 298 -9.08 4.50 15.76
CA PRO A 298 -10.45 4.00 15.61
C PRO A 298 -11.35 4.76 16.60
N SER A 299 -12.41 5.38 16.09
CA SER A 299 -13.43 5.97 16.95
C SER A 299 -13.98 4.86 17.85
N LEU A 300 -13.67 4.91 19.14
CA LEU A 300 -14.37 4.07 20.10
C LEU A 300 -15.86 4.37 19.90
N PRO A 301 -16.73 3.35 19.82
CA PRO A 301 -18.16 3.60 19.84
C PRO A 301 -18.41 4.48 21.04
N GLN A 302 -18.87 5.70 20.81
CA GLN A 302 -19.29 6.57 21.91
C GLN A 302 -20.37 5.77 22.63
N SER A 303 -20.08 5.34 23.87
CA SER A 303 -21.10 4.82 24.75
C SER A 303 -22.13 5.92 24.84
N GLU A 304 -23.29 5.70 24.23
CA GLU A 304 -24.44 6.58 24.45
C GLU A 304 -24.58 6.77 25.98
N PRO A 305 -24.63 8.01 26.46
CA PRO A 305 -24.87 8.21 27.88
C PRO A 305 -26.16 7.48 28.21
N PRO A 306 -26.24 6.72 29.34
CA PRO A 306 -27.41 5.93 29.67
C PRO A 306 -28.60 6.89 29.66
N ALA A 307 -29.60 6.54 28.85
CA ALA A 307 -30.85 7.29 28.76
C ALA A 307 -31.37 7.47 30.18
N THR A 308 -31.32 8.70 30.68
CA THR A 308 -31.85 9.07 31.97
C THR A 308 -33.35 8.81 31.90
N LYS A 309 -33.79 7.71 32.52
CA LYS A 309 -35.22 7.47 32.75
C LYS A 309 -35.76 8.66 33.48
N ALA A 310 -36.50 9.52 32.79
CA ALA A 310 -37.32 10.53 33.38
C ALA A 310 -38.34 9.83 34.28
N GLY A 311 -38.14 9.91 35.59
CA GLY A 311 -39.10 9.49 36.57
C GLY A 311 -40.37 10.36 36.49
N PRO A 312 -41.56 9.82 36.81
CA PRO A 312 -42.79 10.59 36.80
C PRO A 312 -42.76 11.62 37.93
N SER A 313 -42.60 12.89 37.58
CA SER A 313 -42.83 14.00 38.54
C SER A 313 -44.32 14.23 38.64
N GLY A 314 -44.91 13.72 39.72
CA GLY A 314 -46.23 14.14 40.15
C GLY A 314 -46.16 15.54 40.77
N SER A 315 -46.94 16.44 40.26
CA SER A 315 -47.29 17.66 40.94
C SER A 315 -48.70 18.08 40.53
N THR A 316 -49.61 17.84 41.48
CA THR A 316 -50.91 18.43 41.57
C THR A 316 -50.80 19.95 41.71
N THR A 317 -51.58 20.72 40.97
CA THR A 317 -52.31 21.87 41.42
C THR A 317 -53.41 22.32 40.47
N LYS A 318 -54.50 22.59 41.09
CA LYS A 318 -55.82 22.93 40.72
C LYS A 318 -56.01 24.19 39.86
N SER A 319 -57.19 24.15 39.24
CA SER A 319 -58.16 25.25 39.05
C SER A 319 -58.05 26.05 37.77
N SER A 320 -59.01 26.12 36.95
CA SER A 320 -60.35 26.66 36.95
C SER A 320 -60.81 27.03 35.57
N ALA A 321 -61.95 26.54 35.21
CA ALA A 321 -63.08 27.19 34.54
C ALA A 321 -62.99 27.54 33.03
N ALA A 322 -64.02 27.04 32.45
CA ALA A 322 -65.04 27.60 31.56
C ALA A 322 -64.88 27.38 30.07
N ALA A 323 -65.82 26.59 29.63
CA ALA A 323 -66.96 26.87 28.71
C ALA A 323 -66.55 26.74 27.21
N GLU A 324 -67.22 25.94 26.64
CA GLU A 324 -68.43 25.73 25.84
C GLU A 324 -68.08 25.57 24.36
N VAL A 325 -68.52 24.52 23.79
CA VAL A 325 -69.82 24.15 23.15
C VAL A 325 -69.68 23.89 21.65
N ARG A 326 -70.19 22.73 21.31
CA ARG A 326 -70.92 22.26 20.09
C ARG A 326 -70.15 21.68 18.93
N THR A 327 -70.38 20.38 18.82
CA THR A 327 -71.27 19.63 17.91
C THR A 327 -70.97 19.74 16.43
N ASN A 328 -70.71 18.61 15.80
CA ASN A 328 -71.76 17.87 15.10
C ASN A 328 -71.18 16.59 14.44
N GLU A 329 -71.81 15.51 14.75
CA GLU A 329 -72.30 14.38 13.98
C GLU A 329 -71.48 13.84 12.77
N GLY A 330 -71.33 12.52 12.86
CA GLY A 330 -70.97 11.59 11.81
C GLY A 330 -72.08 11.42 10.73
N PRO A 331 -72.16 10.38 9.94
CA PRO A 331 -71.79 8.97 10.19
C PRO A 331 -71.21 8.15 9.05
N ALA A 332 -70.76 6.96 9.39
CA ALA A 332 -70.83 5.65 8.71
C ALA A 332 -70.69 5.50 7.20
N GLY A 333 -69.89 4.55 6.84
CA GLY A 333 -69.92 3.93 5.53
C GLY A 333 -68.74 2.97 5.26
N ASN A 334 -68.87 1.71 5.68
CA ASN A 334 -68.20 0.56 5.11
C ASN A 334 -69.32 -0.15 4.28
N PRO A 335 -69.08 -1.08 3.34
CA PRO A 335 -67.90 -1.85 2.90
C PRO A 335 -67.76 -1.98 1.37
N GLY A 336 -66.65 -2.53 0.93
CA GLY A 336 -66.55 -2.94 -0.47
C GLY A 336 -65.27 -3.73 -0.75
N THR A 337 -65.36 -5.02 -0.62
CA THR A 337 -64.45 -6.03 -1.19
C THR A 337 -64.31 -5.88 -2.70
N ALA A 338 -63.07 -5.91 -3.21
CA ALA A 338 -62.82 -6.41 -4.57
C ALA A 338 -61.38 -6.95 -4.64
N HIS A 339 -61.34 -8.25 -4.84
CA HIS A 339 -60.17 -9.00 -5.32
C HIS A 339 -59.75 -8.49 -6.70
N ALA A 340 -58.47 -8.31 -6.93
CA ALA A 340 -57.88 -8.43 -8.25
C ALA A 340 -56.48 -9.04 -8.09
N SER A 341 -56.45 -10.35 -8.38
CA SER A 341 -55.24 -11.11 -8.68
C SER A 341 -54.72 -10.58 -10.01
N GLY A 342 -53.51 -10.10 -10.01
CA GLY A 342 -52.73 -9.80 -11.20
C GLY A 342 -51.51 -10.70 -11.19
N ASP A 343 -51.58 -11.83 -11.90
CA ASP A 343 -50.45 -12.66 -12.26
C ASP A 343 -49.48 -11.81 -13.13
N VAL A 344 -48.29 -11.64 -12.66
CA VAL A 344 -47.17 -11.11 -13.48
C VAL A 344 -46.34 -12.32 -13.87
N GLU A 345 -46.45 -12.74 -15.10
CA GLU A 345 -45.55 -13.72 -15.73
C GLU A 345 -44.12 -13.13 -15.77
N PRO A 346 -43.10 -13.99 -15.50
CA PRO A 346 -41.72 -13.60 -15.70
C PRO A 346 -41.40 -13.55 -17.21
N PRO A 347 -40.50 -12.62 -17.65
CA PRO A 347 -40.12 -12.53 -19.07
C PRO A 347 -39.35 -13.79 -19.49
N GLU A 348 -39.66 -14.28 -20.66
CA GLU A 348 -39.02 -15.39 -21.37
C GLU A 348 -37.52 -15.09 -21.54
N VAL A 349 -36.72 -16.09 -21.19
CA VAL A 349 -35.27 -16.13 -21.44
C VAL A 349 -35.10 -16.37 -22.94
N GLY A 350 -34.64 -15.34 -23.64
CA GLY A 350 -34.26 -15.43 -25.04
C GLY A 350 -33.08 -16.39 -25.22
N GLU A 351 -33.22 -17.26 -26.17
CA GLU A 351 -32.22 -18.22 -26.63
C GLU A 351 -30.92 -17.49 -27.02
N THR A 352 -29.80 -17.92 -26.44
CA THR A 352 -28.48 -17.54 -26.87
C THR A 352 -28.16 -18.21 -28.21
N PRO A 353 -27.65 -17.48 -29.22
CA PRO A 353 -27.15 -18.14 -30.42
C PRO A 353 -25.88 -18.93 -30.13
N ASP A 354 -25.88 -20.16 -30.60
CA ASP A 354 -24.71 -21.03 -30.69
C ASP A 354 -23.58 -20.30 -31.41
N THR A 355 -22.54 -19.99 -30.68
CA THR A 355 -21.29 -19.55 -31.27
C THR A 355 -20.37 -20.77 -31.38
N GLU A 356 -20.25 -21.30 -32.60
CA GLU A 356 -19.24 -22.29 -32.94
C GLU A 356 -17.87 -21.82 -32.42
N ALA A 357 -17.27 -22.66 -31.60
CA ALA A 357 -15.90 -22.49 -31.15
C ALA A 357 -14.97 -22.72 -32.37
N ALA A 358 -14.37 -21.65 -32.87
CA ALA A 358 -13.25 -21.76 -33.76
C ALA A 358 -12.06 -22.32 -32.96
N GLU A 359 -11.65 -23.54 -33.30
CA GLU A 359 -10.36 -24.10 -32.87
C GLU A 359 -9.24 -23.21 -33.41
N VAL A 360 -8.61 -22.47 -32.52
CA VAL A 360 -7.35 -21.78 -32.81
C VAL A 360 -6.22 -22.74 -32.47
N GLU A 361 -5.63 -23.32 -33.48
CA GLU A 361 -4.39 -24.09 -33.35
C GLU A 361 -3.31 -23.18 -32.73
N ALA A 362 -2.78 -23.64 -31.61
CA ALA A 362 -1.64 -22.99 -30.96
C ALA A 362 -0.40 -23.15 -31.83
N PRO A 363 0.43 -22.09 -32.02
CA PRO A 363 1.69 -22.24 -32.73
C PRO A 363 2.64 -23.12 -31.91
N GLU A 364 3.16 -24.16 -32.55
CA GLU A 364 4.27 -24.98 -32.02
C GLU A 364 5.50 -24.07 -31.84
N ILE A 365 5.89 -23.85 -30.60
CA ILE A 365 7.15 -23.20 -30.26
C ILE A 365 8.23 -24.30 -30.26
N GLU A 366 9.07 -24.33 -31.27
CA GLU A 366 10.31 -25.11 -31.25
C GLU A 366 11.21 -24.58 -30.14
N VAL A 367 11.41 -25.39 -29.13
CA VAL A 367 12.36 -25.14 -28.04
C VAL A 367 13.74 -25.56 -28.56
N PRO A 368 14.72 -24.66 -28.72
CA PRO A 368 16.06 -25.06 -29.08
C PRO A 368 16.68 -25.90 -27.95
N SER A 369 17.21 -27.06 -28.33
CA SER A 369 17.93 -27.95 -27.40
C SER A 369 19.11 -27.24 -26.77
N PRO A 370 19.35 -27.39 -25.46
CA PRO A 370 20.50 -26.82 -24.79
C PRO A 370 21.78 -27.44 -25.33
N GLN A 371 22.64 -26.62 -25.95
CA GLN A 371 24.00 -27.01 -26.25
C GLN A 371 24.81 -27.07 -24.97
N THR A 372 25.24 -28.25 -24.60
CA THR A 372 26.21 -28.49 -23.52
C THR A 372 27.56 -27.95 -24.01
N PRO A 373 28.20 -27.00 -23.29
CA PRO A 373 29.58 -26.67 -23.60
C PRO A 373 30.48 -27.83 -23.19
N GLU A 374 31.31 -28.30 -24.13
CA GLU A 374 32.39 -29.22 -23.81
C GLU A 374 33.40 -28.51 -22.89
N PRO A 375 33.95 -29.20 -21.87
CA PRO A 375 34.97 -28.58 -21.02
C PRO A 375 36.30 -28.62 -21.77
N ASP A 376 36.82 -27.43 -22.11
CA ASP A 376 38.23 -27.26 -22.48
C ASP A 376 39.10 -27.55 -21.26
N ILE A 377 39.67 -28.76 -21.21
CA ILE A 377 40.65 -29.13 -20.19
C ILE A 377 42.04 -28.89 -20.79
N ASP A 378 42.51 -27.64 -20.72
CA ASP A 378 43.95 -27.36 -20.81
C ASP A 378 44.49 -27.39 -19.37
N ALA A 379 45.03 -28.56 -18.98
CA ALA A 379 45.77 -28.71 -17.73
C ALA A 379 47.22 -28.25 -17.95
N PRO A 380 47.72 -27.31 -17.14
CA PRO A 380 49.16 -27.00 -17.20
C PRO A 380 49.99 -28.15 -16.68
N GLU A 381 50.95 -28.59 -17.51
CA GLU A 381 52.02 -29.53 -17.12
C GLU A 381 52.83 -28.94 -15.94
N VAL A 382 52.80 -29.61 -14.80
CA VAL A 382 53.66 -29.31 -13.67
C VAL A 382 54.94 -30.09 -13.82
N GLU A 383 56.05 -29.40 -14.17
CA GLU A 383 57.42 -29.99 -14.10
C GLU A 383 57.79 -30.27 -12.63
N PRO A 384 58.43 -31.45 -12.34
CA PRO A 384 58.91 -31.76 -11.03
C PRO A 384 60.18 -30.95 -10.68
N PRO A 385 60.38 -30.59 -9.40
CA PRO A 385 61.57 -29.86 -8.98
C PRO A 385 62.80 -30.74 -9.08
N ALA A 386 63.88 -30.16 -9.63
CA ALA A 386 65.21 -30.75 -9.69
C ALA A 386 65.81 -30.80 -8.27
N ASP A 387 66.36 -31.99 -7.90
CA ASP A 387 67.22 -32.22 -6.77
C ASP A 387 68.48 -31.34 -6.80
N GLN A 388 68.69 -30.59 -5.72
CA GLN A 388 70.01 -30.29 -5.15
C GLN A 388 69.88 -30.10 -3.63
#